data_1e7cd1dfe8b9492e0f367e5065771861
#
_entry.id   1e7cd1dfe8b9492e0f367e5065771861
#
_cell.length_a   1.000
_cell.length_b   1.000
_cell.length_c   1.000
_cell.angle_alpha   90.00
_cell.angle_beta   90.00
_cell.angle_gamma   90.00
#
_symmetry.space_group_name_H-M   'P 1'
#
loop_
_entity.id
_entity.type
_entity.pdbx_description
1 polymer ?
#
loop_
_entity_poly.entity_id
_entity_poly.type
_entity_poly.pdbx_seq_one_letter_code
_entity_poly.pdbx_strand_id
1 'polypeptide(L)'
;MFITDEHWRVLKPILEPAQAPRRGRPWKDSRAVLEAIFFILHTGIQWEHLPKSFPPKSTVHDRLQLWSGNHAFRKLLAKVVRSLAQKGRIDLDQCFIDATFAPAKGGGEGVGLTKKGKGTKLQLIVDGQGLPLGASLAAANVAEWHMVQETLDLFSDQTEPERLIGDKAYDCDELDETLAELGLEMIAPHRKNRRPENVTQDGRPLRRYRHRWIVERTFAWLGARRRLLVRWEKKLTNFVGFTLLGCLSLLLHRLS
;
A
#
# COMPACT_ATOMS: atom_id res chain seq x y z
N MET A 1 16.11 2.20 -8.20
CA MET A 1 15.27 3.20 -8.88
C MET A 1 15.87 4.56 -8.58
N PHE A 2 16.26 5.30 -9.59
CA PHE A 2 16.70 6.68 -9.41
C PHE A 2 15.48 7.58 -9.56
N ILE A 3 15.36 8.57 -8.66
CA ILE A 3 14.29 9.56 -8.72
C ILE A 3 14.67 10.57 -9.80
N THR A 4 13.88 10.64 -10.87
CA THR A 4 14.08 11.66 -11.92
C THR A 4 13.71 13.05 -11.41
N ASP A 5 14.12 14.10 -12.12
CA ASP A 5 13.73 15.48 -11.74
C ASP A 5 12.22 15.70 -11.85
N GLU A 6 11.57 14.99 -12.78
CA GLU A 6 10.11 15.01 -12.91
C GLU A 6 9.45 14.38 -11.68
N HIS A 7 9.90 13.19 -11.28
CA HIS A 7 9.43 12.56 -10.04
C HIS A 7 9.66 13.49 -8.84
N TRP A 8 10.85 14.09 -8.72
CA TRP A 8 11.18 14.95 -7.60
C TRP A 8 10.30 16.19 -7.52
N ARG A 9 9.94 16.82 -8.65
CA ARG A 9 8.98 17.94 -8.68
C ARG A 9 7.64 17.60 -8.05
N VAL A 10 7.16 16.36 -8.22
CA VAL A 10 5.89 15.89 -7.61
C VAL A 10 6.04 15.59 -6.14
N LEU A 11 7.18 14.98 -5.73
CA LEU A 11 7.41 14.47 -4.38
C LEU A 11 7.84 15.56 -3.40
N LYS A 12 8.70 16.49 -3.84
CA LYS A 12 9.33 17.52 -3.02
C LYS A 12 8.35 18.33 -2.15
N PRO A 13 7.23 18.85 -2.65
CA PRO A 13 6.34 19.70 -1.86
C PRO A 13 5.73 19.02 -0.63
N ILE A 14 5.64 17.68 -0.64
CA ILE A 14 5.10 16.89 0.48
C ILE A 14 6.22 16.47 1.44
N LEU A 15 7.39 16.13 0.90
CA LEU A 15 8.54 15.70 1.72
C LEU A 15 9.29 16.88 2.35
N GLU A 16 9.25 18.02 1.70
CA GLU A 16 9.84 19.29 2.17
C GLU A 16 8.76 20.39 2.18
N PRO A 17 7.74 20.30 3.05
CA PRO A 17 6.79 21.39 3.18
C PRO A 17 7.54 22.65 3.61
N ALA A 18 7.12 23.82 3.10
CA ALA A 18 7.69 25.11 3.49
C ALA A 18 7.70 25.21 5.03
N GLN A 19 8.89 25.24 5.59
CA GLN A 19 9.07 25.26 7.04
C GLN A 19 9.63 26.62 7.45
N ALA A 20 9.19 27.10 8.62
CA ALA A 20 9.87 28.19 9.29
C ALA A 20 11.36 27.83 9.48
N PRO A 21 12.28 28.82 9.39
CA PRO A 21 13.69 28.55 9.57
C PRO A 21 13.94 27.86 10.92
N ARG A 22 14.48 26.65 10.88
CA ARG A 22 14.83 25.89 12.08
C ARG A 22 16.18 26.31 12.60
N ARG A 23 16.30 26.50 13.93
CA ARG A 23 17.60 26.61 14.59
C ARG A 23 18.29 25.24 14.56
N GLY A 24 19.60 25.21 14.28
CA GLY A 24 20.40 23.98 14.29
C GLY A 24 21.00 23.62 12.93
N ARG A 25 21.58 22.40 12.86
CA ARG A 25 22.26 21.93 11.65
C ARG A 25 21.25 21.78 10.48
N PRO A 26 21.57 22.29 9.28
CA PRO A 26 20.73 22.10 8.09
C PRO A 26 20.44 20.61 7.81
N TRP A 27 19.25 20.34 7.31
CA TRP A 27 18.88 19.00 6.91
C TRP A 27 19.73 18.52 5.73
N LYS A 28 20.07 17.23 5.74
CA LYS A 28 20.62 16.59 4.54
C LYS A 28 19.58 16.62 3.42
N ASP A 29 20.06 16.65 2.19
CA ASP A 29 19.23 16.65 0.99
C ASP A 29 18.20 15.54 1.05
N SER A 30 16.93 15.92 0.96
CA SER A 30 15.80 15.00 1.11
C SER A 30 15.67 14.05 -0.09
N ARG A 31 16.14 14.46 -1.28
CA ARG A 31 16.17 13.58 -2.45
C ARG A 31 17.17 12.45 -2.24
N ALA A 32 18.38 12.76 -1.81
CA ALA A 32 19.40 11.76 -1.50
C ALA A 32 18.96 10.81 -0.37
N VAL A 33 18.26 11.34 0.65
CA VAL A 33 17.68 10.51 1.72
C VAL A 33 16.60 9.59 1.17
N LEU A 34 15.69 10.06 0.33
CA LEU A 34 14.64 9.25 -0.27
C LEU A 34 15.22 8.16 -1.19
N GLU A 35 16.24 8.48 -1.96
CA GLU A 35 16.98 7.51 -2.79
C GLU A 35 17.62 6.41 -1.94
N ALA A 36 18.20 6.76 -0.79
CA ALA A 36 18.72 5.78 0.16
C ALA A 36 17.61 4.86 0.72
N ILE A 37 16.43 5.41 1.03
CA ILE A 37 15.28 4.60 1.48
C ILE A 37 14.81 3.66 0.36
N PHE A 38 14.74 4.12 -0.88
CA PHE A 38 14.42 3.25 -2.03
C PHE A 38 15.49 2.19 -2.25
N PHE A 39 16.76 2.51 -2.05
CA PHE A 39 17.83 1.52 -2.13
C PHE A 39 17.62 0.39 -1.11
N ILE A 40 17.31 0.73 0.16
CA ILE A 40 17.01 -0.26 1.21
C ILE A 40 15.76 -1.06 0.87
N LEU A 41 14.71 -0.39 0.36
CA LEU A 41 13.47 -1.04 -0.06
C LEU A 41 13.72 -2.10 -1.13
N HIS A 42 14.50 -1.78 -2.17
CA HIS A 42 14.76 -2.66 -3.28
C HIS A 42 15.72 -3.81 -2.92
N THR A 43 16.80 -3.51 -2.21
CA THR A 43 17.85 -4.50 -1.92
C THR A 43 17.55 -5.35 -0.70
N GLY A 44 16.71 -4.85 0.23
CA GLY A 44 16.45 -5.48 1.52
C GLY A 44 17.65 -5.44 2.47
N ILE A 45 18.70 -4.68 2.14
CA ILE A 45 19.95 -4.60 2.90
C ILE A 45 19.69 -4.12 4.34
N GLN A 46 20.51 -4.58 5.28
CA GLN A 46 20.47 -4.08 6.65
C GLN A 46 20.93 -2.62 6.71
N TRP A 47 20.38 -1.85 7.63
CA TRP A 47 20.71 -0.43 7.81
C TRP A 47 22.22 -0.18 7.96
N GLU A 48 22.94 -1.10 8.62
CA GLU A 48 24.38 -0.99 8.87
C GLU A 48 25.22 -1.06 7.61
N HIS A 49 24.71 -1.71 6.58
CA HIS A 49 25.42 -1.92 5.32
C HIS A 49 25.01 -0.90 4.24
N LEU A 50 24.27 0.16 4.61
CA LEU A 50 23.97 1.24 3.67
C LEU A 50 25.29 1.83 3.12
N PRO A 51 25.49 1.89 1.79
CA PRO A 51 26.71 2.43 1.19
C PRO A 51 27.01 3.84 1.63
N LYS A 52 28.30 4.16 1.84
CA LYS A 52 28.78 5.47 2.28
C LYS A 52 28.50 6.61 1.29
N SER A 53 28.16 6.29 0.05
CA SER A 53 27.70 7.25 -0.97
C SER A 53 26.34 7.88 -0.63
N PHE A 54 25.54 7.22 0.22
CA PHE A 54 24.27 7.77 0.73
C PHE A 54 24.49 8.56 2.02
N PRO A 55 23.48 9.37 2.44
CA PRO A 55 23.51 10.00 3.75
C PRO A 55 23.63 8.97 4.89
N PRO A 56 24.14 9.37 6.09
CA PRO A 56 24.32 8.47 7.22
C PRO A 56 23.04 7.69 7.57
N LYS A 57 23.18 6.40 7.91
CA LYS A 57 22.07 5.49 8.22
C LYS A 57 21.07 6.06 9.24
N SER A 58 21.57 6.72 10.29
CA SER A 58 20.73 7.36 11.32
C SER A 58 19.84 8.44 10.70
N THR A 59 20.42 9.33 9.89
CA THR A 59 19.68 10.39 9.20
C THR A 59 18.60 9.81 8.28
N VAL A 60 18.93 8.74 7.53
CA VAL A 60 17.98 8.10 6.61
C VAL A 60 16.85 7.43 7.38
N HIS A 61 17.19 6.72 8.47
CA HIS A 61 16.21 6.05 9.32
C HIS A 61 15.28 7.04 10.05
N ASP A 62 15.83 8.11 10.62
CA ASP A 62 15.04 9.14 11.30
C ASP A 62 14.08 9.84 10.33
N ARG A 63 14.54 10.05 9.08
CA ARG A 63 13.69 10.64 8.07
C ARG A 63 12.59 9.69 7.60
N LEU A 64 12.87 8.37 7.47
CA LEU A 64 11.84 7.36 7.23
C LEU A 64 10.76 7.42 8.33
N GLN A 65 11.18 7.44 9.61
CA GLN A 65 10.24 7.53 10.73
C GLN A 65 9.41 8.81 10.70
N LEU A 66 10.05 9.95 10.43
CA LEU A 66 9.36 11.24 10.32
C LEU A 66 8.31 11.22 9.22
N TRP A 67 8.67 10.81 8.00
CA TRP A 67 7.76 10.79 6.86
C TRP A 67 6.66 9.74 6.95
N SER A 68 6.95 8.62 7.63
CA SER A 68 5.92 7.61 7.94
C SER A 68 4.95 8.12 9.01
N GLY A 69 5.47 8.72 10.09
CA GLY A 69 4.67 9.19 11.22
C GLY A 69 3.79 10.39 10.91
N ASN A 70 4.21 11.30 10.01
CA ASN A 70 3.43 12.46 9.59
C ASN A 70 2.55 12.18 8.35
N HIS A 71 2.42 10.90 7.96
CA HIS A 71 1.63 10.43 6.83
C HIS A 71 2.07 10.98 5.45
N ALA A 72 3.33 11.43 5.31
CA ALA A 72 3.82 11.99 4.05
C ALA A 72 3.72 10.97 2.89
N PHE A 73 4.03 9.69 3.13
CA PHE A 73 3.95 8.65 2.10
C PHE A 73 2.50 8.34 1.69
N ARG A 74 1.53 8.42 2.62
CA ARG A 74 0.09 8.33 2.28
C ARG A 74 -0.31 9.49 1.36
N LYS A 75 0.05 10.71 1.74
CA LYS A 75 -0.22 11.92 0.93
C LYS A 75 0.42 11.84 -0.46
N LEU A 76 1.63 11.29 -0.56
CA LEU A 76 2.31 11.09 -1.84
C LEU A 76 1.57 10.09 -2.72
N LEU A 77 1.20 8.93 -2.17
CA LEU A 77 0.45 7.91 -2.90
C LEU A 77 -0.86 8.49 -3.44
N ALA A 78 -1.67 9.11 -2.57
CA ALA A 78 -2.93 9.73 -2.93
C ALA A 78 -2.76 10.81 -4.02
N LYS A 79 -1.73 11.67 -3.91
CA LYS A 79 -1.44 12.70 -4.92
C LYS A 79 -1.09 12.10 -6.28
N VAL A 80 -0.28 11.04 -6.31
CA VAL A 80 0.14 10.39 -7.56
C VAL A 80 -1.03 9.65 -8.20
N VAL A 81 -1.81 8.90 -7.40
CA VAL A 81 -3.05 8.25 -7.86
C VAL A 81 -4.00 9.26 -8.49
N ARG A 82 -4.29 10.38 -7.79
CA ARG A 82 -5.14 11.45 -8.31
C ARG A 82 -4.61 12.02 -9.64
N SER A 83 -3.31 12.29 -9.72
CA SER A 83 -2.70 12.82 -10.95
C SER A 83 -2.82 11.85 -12.12
N LEU A 84 -2.68 10.55 -11.88
CA LEU A 84 -2.84 9.52 -12.90
C LEU A 84 -4.31 9.34 -13.30
N ALA A 85 -5.25 9.41 -12.34
CA ALA A 85 -6.68 9.37 -12.63
C ALA A 85 -7.12 10.55 -13.50
N GLN A 86 -6.68 11.77 -13.20
CA GLN A 86 -6.95 12.97 -14.00
C GLN A 86 -6.39 12.87 -15.43
N LYS A 87 -5.33 12.08 -15.63
CA LYS A 87 -4.74 11.79 -16.96
C LYS A 87 -5.41 10.60 -17.66
N GLY A 88 -6.45 9.98 -17.08
CA GLY A 88 -7.11 8.77 -17.61
C GLY A 88 -6.19 7.54 -17.63
N ARG A 89 -5.17 7.50 -16.77
CA ARG A 89 -4.18 6.40 -16.71
C ARG A 89 -4.48 5.36 -15.62
N ILE A 90 -5.63 5.49 -14.94
CA ILE A 90 -6.13 4.57 -13.92
C ILE A 90 -7.51 4.09 -14.37
N ASP A 91 -7.75 2.79 -14.26
CA ASP A 91 -9.04 2.15 -14.52
C ASP A 91 -9.76 1.89 -13.19
N LEU A 92 -10.77 2.72 -12.89
CA LEU A 92 -11.56 2.63 -11.66
C LEU A 92 -12.86 1.84 -11.82
N ASP A 93 -13.23 1.41 -13.02
CA ASP A 93 -14.45 0.63 -13.28
C ASP A 93 -14.44 -0.70 -12.54
N GLN A 94 -13.26 -1.31 -12.43
CA GLN A 94 -13.03 -2.57 -11.75
C GLN A 94 -11.72 -2.52 -10.97
N CYS A 95 -11.83 -2.48 -9.66
CA CYS A 95 -10.67 -2.57 -8.78
C CYS A 95 -10.62 -3.95 -8.12
N PHE A 96 -9.42 -4.42 -7.80
CA PHE A 96 -9.20 -5.72 -7.17
C PHE A 96 -8.59 -5.54 -5.80
N ILE A 97 -9.10 -6.32 -4.84
CA ILE A 97 -8.60 -6.33 -3.47
C ILE A 97 -8.14 -7.74 -3.09
N ASP A 98 -7.00 -7.81 -2.43
CA ASP A 98 -6.50 -9.06 -1.84
C ASP A 98 -5.50 -8.74 -0.73
N ALA A 99 -5.16 -9.74 0.07
CA ALA A 99 -4.17 -9.60 1.12
C ALA A 99 -3.10 -10.70 1.06
N THR A 100 -1.88 -10.32 1.41
CA THR A 100 -0.77 -11.25 1.51
C THR A 100 -0.16 -11.26 2.91
N PHE A 101 0.56 -12.32 3.24
CA PHE A 101 1.23 -12.50 4.51
C PHE A 101 2.71 -12.15 4.40
N ALA A 102 3.17 -11.20 5.20
CA ALA A 102 4.58 -10.89 5.37
C ALA A 102 5.08 -11.47 6.71
N PRO A 103 5.96 -12.49 6.69
CA PRO A 103 6.51 -13.06 7.92
C PRO A 103 7.32 -12.01 8.68
N ALA A 104 7.18 -11.96 10.01
CA ALA A 104 7.92 -11.05 10.87
C ALA A 104 9.06 -11.80 11.58
N LYS A 105 10.30 -11.31 11.44
CA LYS A 105 11.47 -11.91 12.12
C LYS A 105 11.54 -11.54 13.60
N GLY A 106 10.92 -10.44 13.99
CA GLY A 106 10.80 -10.00 15.39
C GLY A 106 9.34 -9.85 15.81
N GLY A 107 9.12 -9.47 17.06
CA GLY A 107 7.84 -8.96 17.53
C GLY A 107 7.66 -7.49 17.14
N GLY A 108 6.58 -6.88 17.57
CA GLY A 108 6.29 -5.45 17.37
C GLY A 108 4.80 -5.22 17.11
N GLU A 109 4.46 -3.97 16.93
CA GLU A 109 3.10 -3.54 16.60
C GLU A 109 2.60 -4.21 15.32
N GLY A 110 1.34 -4.65 15.27
CA GLY A 110 0.74 -5.25 14.09
C GLY A 110 1.36 -6.59 13.67
N VAL A 111 1.95 -7.35 14.61
CA VAL A 111 2.36 -8.74 14.41
C VAL A 111 1.36 -9.68 15.06
N GLY A 112 0.79 -10.58 14.28
CA GLY A 112 -0.15 -11.61 14.73
C GLY A 112 0.34 -13.02 14.43
N LEU A 113 -0.14 -14.00 15.20
CA LEU A 113 0.16 -15.41 15.02
C LEU A 113 -0.89 -16.08 14.13
N THR A 114 -0.46 -16.82 13.14
CA THR A 114 -1.28 -17.64 12.24
C THR A 114 -0.69 -19.03 12.09
N LYS A 115 -1.37 -19.92 11.36
CA LYS A 115 -0.82 -21.23 10.97
C LYS A 115 0.49 -21.11 10.15
N LYS A 116 0.71 -19.97 9.47
CA LYS A 116 1.94 -19.66 8.72
C LYS A 116 3.05 -19.06 9.59
N GLY A 117 2.81 -18.94 10.90
CA GLY A 117 3.72 -18.31 11.85
C GLY A 117 3.36 -16.86 12.16
N LYS A 118 4.31 -16.13 12.79
CA LYS A 118 4.16 -14.72 13.15
C LYS A 118 4.34 -13.82 11.94
N GLY A 119 3.45 -12.87 11.74
CA GLY A 119 3.55 -11.95 10.61
C GLY A 119 2.58 -10.79 10.65
N THR A 120 2.63 -10.02 9.58
CA THR A 120 1.75 -8.88 9.30
C THR A 120 1.01 -9.17 8.00
N LYS A 121 -0.27 -8.88 7.97
CA LYS A 121 -1.10 -8.92 6.76
C LYS A 121 -0.93 -7.60 6.03
N LEU A 122 -0.68 -7.67 4.74
CA LEU A 122 -0.61 -6.54 3.83
C LEU A 122 -1.79 -6.67 2.85
N GLN A 123 -2.71 -5.72 2.90
CA GLN A 123 -3.83 -5.63 1.97
C GLN A 123 -3.55 -4.57 0.92
N LEU A 124 -3.94 -4.84 -0.32
CA LEU A 124 -3.85 -3.91 -1.45
C LEU A 124 -5.21 -3.77 -2.13
N ILE A 125 -5.49 -2.55 -2.59
CA ILE A 125 -6.44 -2.30 -3.66
C ILE A 125 -5.66 -1.86 -4.88
N VAL A 126 -5.96 -2.47 -6.03
CA VAL A 126 -5.34 -2.14 -7.31
C VAL A 126 -6.42 -1.84 -8.35
N ASP A 127 -6.09 -1.03 -9.34
CA ASP A 127 -6.96 -0.75 -10.49
C ASP A 127 -7.06 -1.93 -11.47
N GLY A 128 -7.87 -1.80 -12.52
CA GLY A 128 -8.02 -2.80 -13.58
C GLY A 128 -6.74 -3.20 -14.29
N GLN A 129 -5.68 -2.40 -14.20
CA GLN A 129 -4.37 -2.68 -14.78
C GLN A 129 -3.36 -3.24 -13.77
N GLY A 130 -3.71 -3.28 -12.48
CA GLY A 130 -2.84 -3.72 -11.38
C GLY A 130 -1.98 -2.61 -10.79
N LEU A 131 -2.33 -1.35 -11.00
CA LEU A 131 -1.67 -0.23 -10.34
C LEU A 131 -2.17 -0.10 -8.90
N PRO A 132 -1.29 -0.06 -7.89
CA PRO A 132 -1.71 0.01 -6.49
C PRO A 132 -2.30 1.38 -6.16
N LEU A 133 -3.55 1.37 -5.73
CA LEU A 133 -4.31 2.56 -5.36
C LEU A 133 -4.27 2.82 -3.85
N GLY A 134 -4.28 1.76 -3.05
CA GLY A 134 -4.26 1.82 -1.60
C GLY A 134 -3.62 0.59 -0.98
N ALA A 135 -3.09 0.74 0.24
CA ALA A 135 -2.51 -0.34 1.02
C ALA A 135 -2.72 -0.12 2.51
N SER A 136 -3.13 -1.15 3.22
CA SER A 136 -3.18 -1.17 4.68
C SER A 136 -2.47 -2.38 5.27
N LEU A 137 -2.08 -2.30 6.53
CA LEU A 137 -1.37 -3.34 7.24
C LEU A 137 -2.00 -3.60 8.61
N ALA A 138 -2.21 -4.88 8.92
CA ALA A 138 -2.71 -5.31 10.22
C ALA A 138 -1.96 -6.54 10.72
N ALA A 139 -2.21 -6.94 11.97
CA ALA A 139 -1.74 -8.21 12.49
C ALA A 139 -2.28 -9.37 11.62
N ALA A 140 -1.45 -10.37 11.34
CA ALA A 140 -1.78 -11.41 10.37
C ALA A 140 -3.06 -12.20 10.70
N ASN A 141 -3.51 -12.19 11.96
CA ASN A 141 -4.74 -12.84 12.42
C ASN A 141 -6.00 -11.98 12.27
N VAL A 142 -5.89 -10.72 11.86
CA VAL A 142 -7.05 -9.85 11.59
C VAL A 142 -7.76 -10.35 10.32
N ALA A 143 -9.10 -10.37 10.32
CA ALA A 143 -9.87 -10.70 9.13
C ALA A 143 -9.71 -9.64 8.05
N GLU A 144 -9.69 -10.06 6.78
CA GLU A 144 -9.37 -9.16 5.66
C GLU A 144 -10.41 -8.07 5.44
N TRP A 145 -11.67 -8.40 5.62
CA TRP A 145 -12.76 -7.45 5.46
C TRP A 145 -12.71 -6.27 6.45
N HIS A 146 -12.16 -6.45 7.66
CA HIS A 146 -11.95 -5.36 8.61
C HIS A 146 -10.92 -4.32 8.14
N MET A 147 -10.07 -4.66 7.18
CA MET A 147 -9.03 -3.76 6.69
C MET A 147 -9.49 -2.92 5.49
N VAL A 148 -10.64 -3.24 4.91
CA VAL A 148 -11.11 -2.63 3.66
C VAL A 148 -11.27 -1.11 3.81
N GLN A 149 -11.94 -0.65 4.86
CA GLN A 149 -12.16 0.77 5.10
C GLN A 149 -10.83 1.54 5.21
N GLU A 150 -9.88 1.06 6.03
CA GLU A 150 -8.56 1.70 6.15
C GLU A 150 -7.81 1.76 4.81
N THR A 151 -8.01 0.75 3.95
CA THR A 151 -7.39 0.73 2.62
C THR A 151 -8.06 1.74 1.68
N LEU A 152 -9.38 1.90 1.77
CA LEU A 152 -10.15 2.89 1.01
C LEU A 152 -9.87 4.32 1.45
N ASP A 153 -9.60 4.58 2.72
CA ASP A 153 -9.28 5.91 3.26
C ASP A 153 -8.01 6.53 2.63
N LEU A 154 -7.26 5.77 1.85
CA LEU A 154 -6.16 6.28 1.03
C LEU A 154 -6.64 6.91 -0.28
N PHE A 155 -7.85 6.60 -0.69
CA PHE A 155 -8.48 7.28 -1.82
C PHE A 155 -8.90 8.67 -1.38
N SER A 156 -8.78 9.62 -2.26
CA SER A 156 -9.38 10.94 -2.05
C SER A 156 -10.77 10.96 -2.67
N ASP A 157 -11.63 11.81 -2.16
CA ASP A 157 -13.03 12.04 -2.54
C ASP A 157 -13.35 12.15 -4.06
N GLN A 158 -12.36 11.97 -4.93
CA GLN A 158 -12.49 12.12 -6.39
C GLN A 158 -12.05 10.89 -7.18
N THR A 159 -11.72 9.76 -6.51
CA THR A 159 -11.15 8.58 -7.18
C THR A 159 -11.71 7.28 -6.59
N GLU A 160 -13.01 7.25 -6.29
CA GLU A 160 -13.67 6.06 -5.77
C GLU A 160 -13.89 5.04 -6.89
N PRO A 161 -13.57 3.75 -6.66
CA PRO A 161 -13.89 2.70 -7.61
C PRO A 161 -15.40 2.44 -7.65
N GLU A 162 -15.92 2.05 -8.81
CA GLU A 162 -17.31 1.60 -8.91
C GLU A 162 -17.49 0.19 -8.32
N ARG A 163 -16.50 -0.67 -8.51
CA ARG A 163 -16.55 -2.09 -8.12
C ARG A 163 -15.25 -2.54 -7.51
N LEU A 164 -15.38 -3.26 -6.41
CA LEU A 164 -14.26 -3.91 -5.72
C LEU A 164 -14.41 -5.43 -5.81
N ILE A 165 -13.43 -6.11 -6.39
CA ILE A 165 -13.46 -7.56 -6.62
C ILE A 165 -12.45 -8.21 -5.70
N GLY A 166 -12.95 -9.07 -4.80
CA GLY A 166 -12.13 -9.78 -3.82
C GLY A 166 -12.40 -11.29 -3.80
N ASP A 167 -11.66 -12.01 -2.99
CA ASP A 167 -11.91 -13.43 -2.76
C ASP A 167 -13.04 -13.64 -1.71
N LYS A 168 -13.36 -14.89 -1.42
CA LYS A 168 -14.39 -15.25 -0.42
C LYS A 168 -14.08 -14.82 1.02
N ALA A 169 -12.88 -14.28 1.30
CA ALA A 169 -12.57 -13.68 2.60
C ALA A 169 -13.33 -12.37 2.82
N TYR A 170 -13.72 -11.73 1.71
CA TYR A 170 -14.51 -10.49 1.69
C TYR A 170 -16.04 -10.74 1.62
N ASP A 171 -16.51 -11.99 1.63
CA ASP A 171 -17.93 -12.35 1.69
C ASP A 171 -18.47 -12.07 3.11
N CYS A 172 -19.00 -10.85 3.31
CA CYS A 172 -19.49 -10.34 4.58
C CYS A 172 -20.62 -9.33 4.33
N ASP A 173 -21.82 -9.60 4.85
CA ASP A 173 -23.00 -8.75 4.64
C ASP A 173 -22.80 -7.33 5.21
N GLU A 174 -22.16 -7.20 6.39
CA GLU A 174 -21.82 -5.92 7.00
C GLU A 174 -20.89 -5.07 6.12
N LEU A 175 -19.93 -5.73 5.45
CA LEU A 175 -19.04 -5.05 4.50
C LEU A 175 -19.81 -4.60 3.26
N ASP A 176 -20.68 -5.45 2.72
CA ASP A 176 -21.49 -5.15 1.53
C ASP A 176 -22.39 -3.94 1.79
N GLU A 177 -23.05 -3.88 2.96
CA GLU A 177 -23.88 -2.76 3.40
C GLU A 177 -23.06 -1.46 3.52
N THR A 178 -21.91 -1.52 4.22
CA THR A 178 -21.03 -0.36 4.39
C THR A 178 -20.51 0.19 3.07
N LEU A 179 -20.14 -0.69 2.14
CA LEU A 179 -19.64 -0.27 0.83
C LEU A 179 -20.76 0.26 -0.07
N ALA A 180 -21.97 -0.31 0.02
CA ALA A 180 -23.12 0.17 -0.72
C ALA A 180 -23.51 1.60 -0.32
N GLU A 181 -23.38 1.99 0.95
CA GLU A 181 -23.57 3.38 1.42
C GLU A 181 -22.58 4.35 0.76
N LEU A 182 -21.40 3.87 0.38
CA LEU A 182 -20.38 4.64 -0.36
C LEU A 182 -20.58 4.58 -1.89
N GLY A 183 -21.62 3.87 -2.37
CA GLY A 183 -21.86 3.68 -3.81
C GLY A 183 -20.93 2.67 -4.46
N LEU A 184 -20.24 1.82 -3.68
CA LEU A 184 -19.23 0.86 -4.14
C LEU A 184 -19.79 -0.57 -4.07
N GLU A 185 -19.78 -1.28 -5.20
CA GLU A 185 -20.24 -2.67 -5.28
C GLU A 185 -19.10 -3.64 -4.90
N MET A 186 -19.28 -4.45 -3.82
CA MET A 186 -18.37 -5.54 -3.50
C MET A 186 -18.76 -6.81 -4.26
N ILE A 187 -17.79 -7.41 -4.96
CA ILE A 187 -17.98 -8.67 -5.71
C ILE A 187 -17.02 -9.72 -5.12
N ALA A 188 -17.54 -10.59 -4.29
CA ALA A 188 -16.81 -11.71 -3.69
C ALA A 188 -17.63 -13.02 -3.81
N PRO A 189 -16.99 -14.16 -4.12
CA PRO A 189 -17.70 -15.43 -4.14
C PRO A 189 -18.18 -15.80 -2.74
N HIS A 190 -19.40 -16.30 -2.63
CA HIS A 190 -19.92 -16.78 -1.35
C HIS A 190 -19.10 -17.92 -0.75
N ARG A 191 -18.98 -17.91 0.58
CA ARG A 191 -18.36 -19.00 1.33
C ARG A 191 -19.25 -20.25 1.23
N LYS A 192 -18.63 -21.43 1.18
CA LYS A 192 -19.34 -22.71 1.06
C LYS A 192 -20.35 -22.99 2.20
N ASN A 193 -20.11 -22.39 3.36
CA ASN A 193 -20.95 -22.55 4.57
C ASN A 193 -21.94 -21.39 4.76
N ARG A 194 -22.17 -20.56 3.74
CA ARG A 194 -23.18 -19.50 3.78
C ARG A 194 -24.57 -20.15 3.81
N ARG A 195 -25.46 -19.60 4.62
CA ARG A 195 -26.83 -20.09 4.73
C ARG A 195 -27.57 -19.87 3.42
N PRO A 196 -28.41 -20.84 2.95
CA PRO A 196 -29.13 -20.75 1.67
C PRO A 196 -29.96 -19.46 1.54
N GLU A 197 -30.60 -19.02 2.63
CA GLU A 197 -31.42 -17.79 2.67
C GLU A 197 -30.62 -16.51 2.41
N ASN A 198 -29.30 -16.53 2.64
CA ASN A 198 -28.40 -15.40 2.46
C ASN A 198 -27.63 -15.47 1.12
N VAL A 199 -27.95 -16.43 0.26
CA VAL A 199 -27.34 -16.53 -1.07
C VAL A 199 -28.06 -15.57 -2.01
N THR A 200 -27.47 -14.39 -2.21
CA THR A 200 -28.05 -13.30 -3.01
C THR A 200 -27.34 -13.10 -4.35
N GLN A 201 -26.25 -13.83 -4.62
CA GLN A 201 -25.40 -13.58 -5.79
C GLN A 201 -26.04 -14.03 -7.11
N ASP A 202 -26.15 -13.07 -8.04
CA ASP A 202 -26.23 -13.36 -9.47
C ASP A 202 -24.84 -13.76 -9.98
N GLY A 203 -24.72 -14.88 -10.68
CA GLY A 203 -23.46 -15.35 -11.28
C GLY A 203 -22.85 -14.38 -12.32
N ARG A 204 -23.57 -13.35 -12.75
CA ARG A 204 -23.07 -12.38 -13.74
C ARG A 204 -21.92 -11.49 -13.22
N PRO A 205 -22.02 -10.85 -12.04
CA PRO A 205 -20.91 -10.11 -11.45
C PRO A 205 -19.68 -10.98 -11.23
N LEU A 206 -19.86 -12.23 -10.81
CA LEU A 206 -18.78 -13.18 -10.56
C LEU A 206 -17.93 -13.52 -11.79
N ARG A 207 -18.38 -13.25 -13.00
CA ARG A 207 -17.53 -13.39 -14.20
C ARG A 207 -16.28 -12.51 -14.13
N ARG A 208 -16.33 -11.39 -13.42
CA ARG A 208 -15.20 -10.48 -13.21
C ARG A 208 -14.14 -11.07 -12.28
N TYR A 209 -14.53 -11.98 -11.40
CA TYR A 209 -13.62 -12.67 -10.48
C TYR A 209 -12.49 -13.42 -11.20
N ARG A 210 -12.67 -13.85 -12.43
CA ARG A 210 -11.61 -14.46 -13.26
C ARG A 210 -10.38 -13.58 -13.43
N HIS A 211 -10.49 -12.25 -13.23
CA HIS A 211 -9.41 -11.29 -13.39
C HIS A 211 -8.66 -11.01 -12.07
N ARG A 212 -9.00 -11.70 -10.97
CA ARG A 212 -8.35 -11.49 -9.66
C ARG A 212 -6.83 -11.70 -9.68
N TRP A 213 -6.31 -12.48 -10.61
CA TRP A 213 -4.86 -12.62 -10.83
C TRP A 213 -4.14 -11.27 -11.00
N ILE A 214 -4.85 -10.19 -11.33
CA ILE A 214 -4.29 -8.84 -11.49
C ILE A 214 -3.68 -8.36 -10.16
N VAL A 215 -4.37 -8.49 -9.03
CA VAL A 215 -3.83 -8.10 -7.73
C VAL A 215 -2.69 -9.04 -7.29
N GLU A 216 -2.79 -10.33 -7.59
CA GLU A 216 -1.71 -11.29 -7.32
C GLU A 216 -0.42 -10.93 -8.06
N ARG A 217 -0.53 -10.51 -9.32
CA ARG A 217 0.58 -9.99 -10.12
C ARG A 217 1.20 -8.76 -9.46
N THR A 218 0.40 -7.86 -8.90
CA THR A 218 0.90 -6.67 -8.21
C THR A 218 1.67 -7.05 -6.95
N PHE A 219 1.20 -8.04 -6.19
CA PHE A 219 1.99 -8.60 -5.09
C PHE A 219 3.34 -9.17 -5.56
N ALA A 220 3.37 -9.86 -6.70
CA ALA A 220 4.63 -10.34 -7.27
C ALA A 220 5.57 -9.18 -7.63
N TRP A 221 5.06 -8.09 -8.19
CA TRP A 221 5.84 -6.88 -8.45
C TRP A 221 6.36 -6.23 -7.16
N LEU A 222 5.54 -6.16 -6.11
CA LEU A 222 5.97 -5.66 -4.80
C LEU A 222 6.99 -6.60 -4.16
N GLY A 223 6.90 -7.90 -4.38
CA GLY A 223 7.86 -8.90 -3.92
C GLY A 223 9.28 -8.69 -4.46
N ALA A 224 9.43 -8.03 -5.62
CA ALA A 224 10.73 -7.61 -6.11
C ALA A 224 11.40 -6.52 -5.23
N ARG A 225 10.66 -5.89 -4.33
CA ARG A 225 11.16 -4.98 -3.29
C ARG A 225 11.48 -5.82 -2.05
N ARG A 226 12.71 -6.33 -1.98
CA ARG A 226 13.14 -7.34 -1.01
C ARG A 226 12.84 -7.00 0.45
N ARG A 227 12.78 -5.71 0.79
CA ARG A 227 12.44 -5.26 2.15
C ARG A 227 10.99 -5.60 2.55
N LEU A 228 10.09 -5.82 1.57
CA LEU A 228 8.69 -6.17 1.83
C LEU A 228 8.45 -7.68 1.99
N LEU A 229 9.37 -8.54 1.54
CA LEU A 229 9.23 -10.00 1.64
C LEU A 229 9.21 -10.50 3.09
N VAL A 230 9.96 -9.83 3.97
CA VAL A 230 10.06 -10.17 5.39
C VAL A 230 10.08 -8.88 6.19
N ARG A 231 9.19 -8.78 7.15
CA ARG A 231 9.15 -7.63 8.04
C ARG A 231 10.25 -7.69 9.09
N TRP A 232 11.16 -6.72 9.06
CA TRP A 232 12.23 -6.51 10.03
C TRP A 232 11.91 -5.34 10.99
N GLU A 233 10.99 -4.48 10.61
CA GLU A 233 10.58 -3.28 11.35
C GLU A 233 9.75 -3.63 12.58
N LYS A 234 10.19 -3.19 13.76
CA LYS A 234 9.41 -3.32 15.00
C LYS A 234 8.20 -2.38 14.99
N LYS A 235 8.38 -1.12 14.54
CA LYS A 235 7.28 -0.15 14.39
C LYS A 235 6.48 -0.48 13.14
N LEU A 236 5.16 -0.61 13.29
CA LEU A 236 4.26 -0.85 12.16
C LEU A 236 4.33 0.31 11.15
N THR A 237 4.39 1.55 11.66
CA THR A 237 4.46 2.76 10.83
C THR A 237 5.63 2.75 9.85
N ASN A 238 6.80 2.21 10.22
CA ASN A 238 7.95 2.11 9.31
C ASN A 238 7.69 1.07 8.20
N PHE A 239 7.03 -0.04 8.53
CA PHE A 239 6.70 -1.05 7.52
C PHE A 239 5.59 -0.57 6.57
N VAL A 240 4.60 0.18 7.09
CA VAL A 240 3.63 0.92 6.28
C VAL A 240 4.36 1.88 5.33
N GLY A 241 5.33 2.65 5.83
CA GLY A 241 6.14 3.55 5.02
C GLY A 241 6.84 2.84 3.85
N PHE A 242 7.49 1.70 4.09
CA PHE A 242 8.09 0.90 3.03
C PHE A 242 7.07 0.34 2.05
N THR A 243 5.91 -0.10 2.53
CA THR A 243 4.82 -0.61 1.68
C THR A 243 4.31 0.47 0.73
N LEU A 244 3.99 1.65 1.26
CA LEU A 244 3.51 2.79 0.47
C LEU A 244 4.57 3.26 -0.54
N LEU A 245 5.85 3.26 -0.18
CA LEU A 245 6.94 3.54 -1.11
C LEU A 245 7.08 2.45 -2.18
N GLY A 246 6.82 1.19 -1.84
CA GLY A 246 6.75 0.10 -2.81
C GLY A 246 5.65 0.35 -3.84
N CYS A 247 4.43 0.68 -3.39
CA CYS A 247 3.32 1.07 -4.25
C CYS A 247 3.67 2.29 -5.11
N LEU A 248 4.18 3.35 -4.48
CA LEU A 248 4.61 4.56 -5.17
C LEU A 248 5.63 4.27 -6.26
N SER A 249 6.59 3.35 -6.02
CA SER A 249 7.59 2.98 -7.02
C SER A 249 7.01 2.38 -8.29
N LEU A 250 5.85 1.70 -8.21
CA LEU A 250 5.14 1.16 -9.37
C LEU A 250 4.42 2.28 -10.15
N LEU A 251 3.83 3.23 -9.42
CA LEU A 251 3.08 4.34 -10.01
C LEU A 251 3.99 5.38 -10.67
N LEU A 252 5.17 5.65 -10.11
CA LEU A 252 6.10 6.66 -10.64
C LEU A 252 6.53 6.34 -12.09
N HIS A 253 6.63 5.05 -12.47
CA HIS A 253 6.89 4.65 -13.85
C HIS A 253 5.77 5.03 -14.85
N ARG A 254 4.59 5.40 -14.34
CA ARG A 254 3.44 5.81 -15.14
C ARG A 254 3.26 7.33 -15.21
N LEU A 255 4.04 8.10 -14.42
CA LEU A 255 3.96 9.56 -14.44
C LEU A 255 4.67 10.18 -15.65
N SER A 256 5.68 9.49 -16.15
CA SER A 256 6.49 9.90 -17.30
C SER A 256 5.74 9.74 -18.62
#